data_e4e9dae26e75513708ca08d19f9c2e1d
#
_entry.id   e4e9dae26e75513708ca08d19f9c2e1d
#
_cell.length_a   1.000
_cell.length_b   1.000
_cell.length_c   1.000
_cell.angle_alpha   90.00
_cell.angle_beta   90.00
_cell.angle_gamma   90.00
#
_symmetry.space_group_name_H-M   'P 1'
#
loop_
_entity.id
_entity.type
_entity.pdbx_description
1 polymer ?
#
loop_
_entity_poly.entity_id
_entity_poly.type
_entity_poly.pdbx_seq_one_letter_code
_entity_poly.pdbx_strand_id
1 'polypeptide(L)'
;GMEYDQYDTPASRWVVVHDETGKVLAGNRLTPTTHACGIYSYMIRDAQRGLLETIPANLLYDAAPTENHIWESSRLFVSHDVPAAIRRRVHAQLIAQLGETVRGLGATHCLTLLAATWPRWADRVGVKMKGMGPVMEIDGIENQVVMMDFSNTLH
;
A
#
# COMPACT_ATOMS: atom_id res chain seq x y z
N GLY A 1 -7.13 7.38 -16.88
CA GLY A 1 -5.81 7.96 -16.67
C GLY A 1 -5.37 7.88 -15.21
N MET A 2 -4.11 8.12 -14.97
CA MET A 2 -3.60 8.16 -13.59
C MET A 2 -3.90 9.53 -12.97
N GLU A 3 -4.41 9.50 -11.75
CA GLU A 3 -4.60 10.71 -10.96
C GLU A 3 -3.30 11.05 -10.25
N TYR A 4 -2.95 12.32 -10.20
CA TYR A 4 -1.79 12.82 -9.49
C TYR A 4 -2.23 13.59 -8.25
N ASP A 5 -1.47 13.49 -7.18
CA ASP A 5 -1.68 14.25 -5.95
C ASP A 5 -0.33 14.73 -5.39
N GLN A 6 -0.36 15.35 -4.21
CA GLN A 6 0.85 15.88 -3.57
C GLN A 6 1.88 14.81 -3.21
N TYR A 7 1.51 13.53 -3.30
CA TYR A 7 2.41 12.41 -2.99
C TYR A 7 3.05 11.80 -4.24
N ASP A 8 2.74 12.31 -5.43
CA ASP A 8 3.41 11.92 -6.67
C ASP A 8 4.67 12.76 -6.82
N THR A 9 5.76 12.29 -6.22
CA THR A 9 7.05 12.97 -6.16
C THR A 9 8.14 12.13 -6.82
N PRO A 10 9.32 12.70 -7.07
CA PRO A 10 10.45 11.91 -7.59
C PRO A 10 10.87 10.74 -6.69
N ALA A 11 10.53 10.77 -5.39
CA ALA A 11 10.81 9.67 -4.47
C ALA A 11 9.82 8.52 -4.61
N SER A 12 8.67 8.74 -5.25
CA SER A 12 7.63 7.72 -5.43
C SER A 12 8.04 6.67 -6.45
N ARG A 13 7.60 5.43 -6.22
CA ARG A 13 7.80 4.31 -7.15
C ARG A 13 6.44 3.68 -7.43
N TRP A 14 6.14 3.44 -8.70
CA TRP A 14 4.93 2.73 -9.09
C TRP A 14 5.25 1.28 -9.40
N VAL A 15 4.48 0.38 -8.80
CA VAL A 15 4.51 -1.06 -9.10
C VAL A 15 3.26 -1.36 -9.91
N VAL A 16 3.42 -1.95 -11.08
CA VAL A 16 2.28 -2.27 -11.95
C VAL A 16 2.33 -3.72 -12.41
N VAL A 17 1.14 -4.30 -12.51
CA VAL A 17 0.92 -5.59 -13.17
C VAL A 17 0.26 -5.30 -14.51
N HIS A 18 0.84 -5.81 -15.57
CA HIS A 18 0.27 -5.65 -16.92
C HIS A 18 0.11 -7.01 -17.60
N ASP A 19 -0.76 -7.07 -18.61
CA ASP A 19 -0.92 -8.27 -19.42
C ASP A 19 0.10 -8.29 -20.57
N GLU A 20 -0.02 -9.29 -21.43
CA GLU A 20 0.88 -9.48 -22.58
C GLU A 20 0.85 -8.34 -23.58
N THR A 21 -0.26 -7.59 -23.63
CA THR A 21 -0.42 -6.46 -24.53
C THR A 21 0.09 -5.15 -23.95
N GLY A 22 0.53 -5.17 -22.68
CA GLY A 22 0.96 -3.97 -21.97
C GLY A 22 -0.17 -3.24 -21.25
N LYS A 23 -1.39 -3.79 -21.25
CA LYS A 23 -2.51 -3.17 -20.53
C LYS A 23 -2.30 -3.33 -19.03
N VAL A 24 -2.44 -2.23 -18.28
CA VAL A 24 -2.27 -2.23 -16.82
C VAL A 24 -3.49 -2.88 -16.17
N LEU A 25 -3.25 -3.90 -15.37
CA LEU A 25 -4.28 -4.66 -14.65
C LEU A 25 -4.39 -4.25 -13.19
N ALA A 26 -3.29 -3.87 -12.58
CA ALA A 26 -3.23 -3.50 -11.17
C ALA A 26 -1.99 -2.67 -10.89
N GLY A 27 -1.97 -2.01 -9.75
CA GLY A 27 -0.79 -1.27 -9.34
C GLY A 27 -0.92 -0.64 -7.97
N ASN A 28 0.18 -0.08 -7.51
CA ASN A 28 0.22 0.72 -6.30
C ASN A 28 1.42 1.65 -6.33
N ARG A 29 1.40 2.65 -5.46
CA ARG A 29 2.49 3.63 -5.32
C ARG A 29 3.25 3.35 -4.03
N LEU A 30 4.58 3.35 -4.11
CA LEU A 30 5.48 3.22 -2.97
C LEU A 30 6.13 4.55 -2.64
N THR A 31 6.12 4.91 -1.36
CA THR A 31 6.77 6.12 -0.86
C THR A 31 7.59 5.75 0.38
N PRO A 32 8.88 6.18 0.47
CA PRO A 32 9.67 5.92 1.68
C PRO A 32 9.03 6.63 2.88
N THR A 33 8.97 5.97 4.02
CA THR A 33 8.45 6.61 5.24
C THR A 33 9.36 7.73 5.75
N THR A 34 10.59 7.77 5.27
CA THR A 34 11.56 8.84 5.58
C THR A 34 11.43 10.05 4.65
N HIS A 35 10.57 9.96 3.64
CA HIS A 35 10.39 11.04 2.66
C HIS A 35 9.79 12.29 3.31
N ALA A 36 10.27 13.45 2.85
CA ALA A 36 9.69 14.74 3.20
C ALA A 36 9.70 15.65 1.97
N CYS A 37 8.60 16.35 1.74
CA CYS A 37 8.45 17.32 0.65
C CYS A 37 7.62 18.49 1.18
N GLY A 38 8.28 19.57 1.55
CA GLY A 38 7.63 20.67 2.24
C GLY A 38 7.07 20.22 3.59
N ILE A 39 5.78 20.47 3.82
CA ILE A 39 5.10 20.03 5.05
C ILE A 39 4.65 18.56 4.98
N TYR A 40 4.66 17.96 3.78
CA TYR A 40 4.16 16.61 3.57
C TYR A 40 5.27 15.57 3.71
N SER A 41 4.90 14.39 4.18
CA SER A 41 5.75 13.21 4.24
C SER A 41 5.12 12.08 3.42
N TYR A 42 4.42 11.16 4.04
CA TYR A 42 3.62 10.18 3.34
C TYR A 42 2.18 10.22 3.87
N MET A 43 1.25 9.68 3.10
CA MET A 43 -0.18 9.90 3.31
C MET A 43 -0.66 9.51 4.71
N ILE A 44 -0.31 8.32 5.20
CA ILE A 44 -0.78 7.84 6.51
C ILE A 44 -0.25 8.71 7.64
N ARG A 45 1.02 9.11 7.59
CA ARG A 45 1.61 10.00 8.59
C ARG A 45 0.97 11.38 8.57
N ASP A 46 0.75 11.91 7.38
CA ASP A 46 0.14 13.22 7.22
C ASP A 46 -1.32 13.21 7.68
N ALA A 47 -2.05 12.13 7.46
CA ALA A 47 -3.38 11.94 8.04
C ALA A 47 -3.32 11.99 9.58
N GLN A 48 -2.38 11.28 10.18
CA GLN A 48 -2.19 11.28 11.65
C GLN A 48 -1.89 12.69 12.18
N ARG A 49 -1.19 13.50 11.40
CA ARG A 49 -0.86 14.89 11.75
C ARG A 49 -2.00 15.87 11.49
N GLY A 50 -3.13 15.40 11.00
CA GLY A 50 -4.31 16.24 10.72
C GLY A 50 -4.19 17.10 9.46
N LEU A 51 -3.28 16.76 8.55
CA LEU A 51 -3.05 17.54 7.32
C LEU A 51 -3.99 17.16 6.18
N LEU A 52 -4.78 16.10 6.32
CA LEU A 52 -5.68 15.61 5.27
C LEU A 52 -7.13 15.72 5.72
N GLU A 53 -7.98 16.28 4.86
CA GLU A 53 -9.40 16.51 5.19
C GLU A 53 -10.25 15.25 5.07
N THR A 54 -9.90 14.35 4.15
CA THR A 54 -10.74 13.20 3.80
C THR A 54 -10.36 11.92 4.51
N ILE A 55 -9.23 11.90 5.22
CA ILE A 55 -8.72 10.73 5.91
C ILE A 55 -8.63 11.02 7.40
N PRO A 56 -9.21 10.16 8.27
CA PRO A 56 -9.18 10.39 9.71
C PRO A 56 -7.76 10.43 10.28
N ALA A 57 -7.58 11.20 11.35
CA ALA A 57 -6.27 11.33 12.01
C ALA A 57 -5.94 10.15 12.93
N ASN A 58 -6.92 9.34 13.30
CA ASN A 58 -6.74 8.24 14.27
C ASN A 58 -6.61 6.87 13.61
N LEU A 59 -5.90 6.81 12.48
CA LEU A 59 -5.67 5.57 11.73
C LEU A 59 -4.76 4.57 12.43
N LEU A 60 -3.88 5.05 13.32
CA LEU A 60 -2.83 4.25 13.93
C LEU A 60 -2.95 4.24 15.44
N TYR A 61 -2.58 3.13 16.07
CA TYR A 61 -2.46 3.05 17.53
C TYR A 61 -1.27 3.86 18.05
N ASP A 62 -0.17 3.87 17.28
CA ASP A 62 1.09 4.50 17.67
C ASP A 62 1.52 5.54 16.65
N ALA A 63 2.61 6.25 16.93
CA ALA A 63 3.18 7.21 15.99
C ALA A 63 3.54 6.56 14.66
N ALA A 64 3.26 7.24 13.56
CA ALA A 64 3.58 6.76 12.23
C ALA A 64 5.10 6.57 12.09
N PRO A 65 5.57 5.43 11.56
CA PRO A 65 7.01 5.16 11.48
C PRO A 65 7.71 6.05 10.46
N THR A 66 8.99 6.33 10.70
CA THR A 66 9.88 7.04 9.78
C THR A 66 11.20 6.28 9.75
N GLU A 67 11.21 5.13 9.09
CA GLU A 67 12.36 4.21 9.09
C GLU A 67 12.68 3.73 7.69
N ASN A 68 13.99 3.57 7.41
CA ASN A 68 14.48 3.20 6.07
C ASN A 68 13.97 1.85 5.57
N HIS A 69 13.65 0.93 6.46
CA HIS A 69 13.18 -0.41 6.08
C HIS A 69 11.67 -0.49 5.86
N ILE A 70 10.96 0.63 6.05
CA ILE A 70 9.49 0.69 5.90
C ILE A 70 9.14 1.70 4.82
N TRP A 71 8.35 1.25 3.82
CA TRP A 71 7.77 2.10 2.80
C TRP A 71 6.26 2.12 2.94
N GLU A 72 5.62 3.20 2.56
CA GLU A 72 4.17 3.24 2.43
C GLU A 72 3.76 2.72 1.06
N SER A 73 2.77 1.81 1.03
CA SER A 73 2.06 1.45 -0.19
C SER A 73 0.71 2.17 -0.20
N SER A 74 0.44 2.92 -1.24
CA SER A 74 -0.81 3.67 -1.41
C SER A 74 -1.32 3.55 -2.83
N ARG A 75 -2.53 4.05 -3.09
CA ARG A 75 -3.15 4.01 -4.41
C ARG A 75 -3.22 2.59 -4.99
N LEU A 76 -3.39 1.60 -4.12
CA LEU A 76 -3.51 0.21 -4.55
C LEU A 76 -4.83 0.03 -5.31
N PHE A 77 -4.75 -0.51 -6.51
CA PHE A 77 -5.92 -0.74 -7.35
C PHE A 77 -5.79 -2.03 -8.15
N VAL A 78 -6.94 -2.59 -8.48
CA VAL A 78 -7.07 -3.62 -9.52
C VAL A 78 -8.11 -3.09 -10.48
N SER A 79 -7.77 -3.04 -11.77
CA SER A 79 -8.67 -2.53 -12.80
C SER A 79 -10.00 -3.26 -12.77
N HIS A 80 -11.10 -2.51 -12.88
CA HIS A 80 -12.43 -3.10 -12.96
C HIS A 80 -12.65 -3.93 -14.24
N ASP A 81 -11.79 -3.76 -15.24
CA ASP A 81 -11.80 -4.56 -16.48
C ASP A 81 -11.27 -5.97 -16.28
N VAL A 82 -10.60 -6.24 -15.14
CA VAL A 82 -10.06 -7.56 -14.85
C VAL A 82 -11.20 -8.54 -14.60
N PRO A 83 -11.32 -9.63 -15.38
CA PRO A 83 -12.39 -10.61 -15.18
C PRO A 83 -12.31 -11.24 -13.77
N ALA A 84 -13.47 -11.52 -13.20
CA ALA A 84 -13.56 -12.12 -11.87
C ALA A 84 -12.76 -13.42 -11.78
N ALA A 85 -12.70 -14.19 -12.86
CA ALA A 85 -12.00 -15.48 -12.88
C ALA A 85 -10.49 -15.36 -12.62
N ILE A 86 -9.87 -14.21 -12.95
CA ILE A 86 -8.42 -14.03 -12.79
C ILE A 86 -8.05 -12.97 -11.76
N ARG A 87 -9.03 -12.29 -11.13
CA ARG A 87 -8.74 -11.22 -10.16
C ARG A 87 -7.85 -11.69 -9.02
N ARG A 88 -8.11 -12.89 -8.51
CA ARG A 88 -7.30 -13.43 -7.40
C ARG A 88 -5.85 -13.62 -7.80
N ARG A 89 -5.61 -14.07 -9.04
CA ARG A 89 -4.26 -14.22 -9.59
C ARG A 89 -3.57 -12.87 -9.76
N VAL A 90 -4.31 -11.86 -10.22
CA VAL A 90 -3.77 -10.50 -10.38
C VAL A 90 -3.39 -9.91 -9.02
N HIS A 91 -4.22 -10.10 -7.99
CA HIS A 91 -3.89 -9.70 -6.63
C HIS A 91 -2.61 -10.38 -6.14
N ALA A 92 -2.48 -11.68 -6.37
CA ALA A 92 -1.30 -12.43 -5.95
C ALA A 92 -0.03 -11.93 -6.65
N GLN A 93 -0.12 -11.63 -7.95
CA GLN A 93 0.99 -11.07 -8.71
C GLN A 93 1.38 -9.68 -8.20
N LEU A 94 0.40 -8.84 -7.89
CA LEU A 94 0.68 -7.50 -7.36
C LEU A 94 1.44 -7.57 -6.03
N ILE A 95 1.00 -8.42 -5.11
CA ILE A 95 1.65 -8.58 -3.82
C ILE A 95 3.06 -9.17 -3.98
N ALA A 96 3.23 -10.14 -4.88
CA ALA A 96 4.54 -10.72 -5.16
C ALA A 96 5.51 -9.67 -5.71
N GLN A 97 5.08 -8.87 -6.67
CA GLN A 97 5.89 -7.80 -7.25
C GLN A 97 6.18 -6.70 -6.23
N LEU A 98 5.22 -6.40 -5.38
CA LEU A 98 5.41 -5.45 -4.29
C LEU A 98 6.53 -5.90 -3.36
N GLY A 99 6.49 -7.17 -2.94
CA GLY A 99 7.53 -7.74 -2.08
C GLY A 99 8.91 -7.72 -2.72
N GLU A 100 9.00 -8.09 -3.99
CA GLU A 100 10.28 -8.04 -4.72
C GLU A 100 10.81 -6.61 -4.83
N THR A 101 9.93 -5.65 -5.13
CA THR A 101 10.32 -4.25 -5.25
C THR A 101 10.81 -3.69 -3.92
N VAL A 102 10.09 -3.96 -2.84
CA VAL A 102 10.45 -3.51 -1.49
C VAL A 102 11.82 -4.06 -1.10
N ARG A 103 12.06 -5.35 -1.30
CA ARG A 103 13.36 -5.96 -1.01
C ARG A 103 14.47 -5.40 -1.90
N GLY A 104 14.17 -5.15 -3.17
CA GLY A 104 15.13 -4.51 -4.10
C GLY A 104 15.50 -3.09 -3.71
N LEU A 105 14.62 -2.40 -2.98
CA LEU A 105 14.88 -1.06 -2.44
C LEU A 105 15.62 -1.10 -1.09
N GLY A 106 15.97 -2.28 -0.61
CA GLY A 106 16.63 -2.43 0.69
C GLY A 106 15.70 -2.35 1.88
N ALA A 107 14.39 -2.49 1.65
CA ALA A 107 13.37 -2.46 2.70
C ALA A 107 12.80 -3.84 2.97
N THR A 108 12.00 -3.97 4.01
CA THR A 108 11.42 -5.24 4.44
C THR A 108 9.93 -5.16 4.70
N HIS A 109 9.39 -3.97 4.86
CA HIS A 109 8.00 -3.77 5.30
C HIS A 109 7.29 -2.71 4.48
N CYS A 110 5.98 -2.88 4.35
CA CYS A 110 5.08 -1.86 3.78
C CYS A 110 3.95 -1.53 4.74
N LEU A 111 3.76 -0.25 4.97
CA LEU A 111 2.61 0.29 5.72
C LEU A 111 1.55 0.69 4.70
N THR A 112 0.32 0.21 4.87
CA THR A 112 -0.73 0.38 3.86
C THR A 112 -2.10 0.57 4.50
N LEU A 113 -2.88 1.50 3.96
CA LEU A 113 -4.31 1.62 4.28
C LEU A 113 -5.09 0.79 3.27
N LEU A 114 -5.74 -0.26 3.73
CA LEU A 114 -6.45 -1.23 2.89
C LEU A 114 -7.87 -1.46 3.37
N ALA A 115 -8.74 -1.92 2.47
CA ALA A 115 -10.02 -2.48 2.87
C ALA A 115 -9.79 -3.60 3.88
N ALA A 116 -10.63 -3.65 4.92
CA ALA A 116 -10.43 -4.55 6.06
C ALA A 116 -10.55 -6.04 5.70
N THR A 117 -11.01 -6.36 4.50
CA THR A 117 -11.08 -7.74 4.00
C THR A 117 -9.74 -8.29 3.51
N TRP A 118 -8.77 -7.43 3.24
CA TRP A 118 -7.48 -7.83 2.65
C TRP A 118 -6.65 -8.78 3.52
N PRO A 119 -6.60 -8.65 4.87
CA PRO A 119 -5.79 -9.56 5.68
C PRO A 119 -6.14 -11.04 5.51
N ARG A 120 -7.42 -11.36 5.35
CA ARG A 120 -7.84 -12.75 5.10
C ARG A 120 -7.26 -13.32 3.82
N TRP A 121 -7.21 -12.45 2.81
CA TRP A 121 -6.74 -12.84 1.50
C TRP A 121 -5.22 -13.00 1.49
N ALA A 122 -4.51 -12.13 2.20
CA ALA A 122 -3.05 -12.16 2.28
C ALA A 122 -2.52 -13.45 2.90
N ASP A 123 -3.23 -14.01 3.88
CA ASP A 123 -2.84 -15.28 4.49
C ASP A 123 -2.76 -16.40 3.44
N ARG A 124 -3.62 -16.36 2.43
CA ARG A 124 -3.65 -17.36 1.36
C ARG A 124 -2.43 -17.30 0.44
N VAL A 125 -1.80 -16.12 0.34
CA VAL A 125 -0.60 -15.92 -0.48
C VAL A 125 0.68 -15.88 0.36
N GLY A 126 0.58 -16.13 1.66
CA GLY A 126 1.74 -16.27 2.53
C GLY A 126 2.37 -14.97 2.97
N VAL A 127 1.65 -13.85 2.86
CA VAL A 127 2.12 -12.54 3.34
C VAL A 127 1.52 -12.28 4.71
N LYS A 128 2.37 -11.98 5.68
CA LYS A 128 1.92 -11.60 7.02
C LYS A 128 1.49 -10.14 7.03
N MET A 129 0.28 -9.89 7.50
CA MET A 129 -0.24 -8.55 7.72
C MET A 129 -0.61 -8.37 9.18
N LYS A 130 -0.10 -7.30 9.79
CA LYS A 130 -0.42 -6.93 11.15
C LYS A 130 -1.25 -5.65 11.14
N GLY A 131 -2.38 -5.64 11.86
CA GLY A 131 -3.17 -4.42 12.04
C GLY A 131 -2.40 -3.40 12.87
N MET A 132 -2.25 -2.19 12.35
CA MET A 132 -1.51 -1.11 13.00
C MET A 132 -2.42 -0.04 13.58
N GLY A 133 -3.71 -0.19 13.40
CA GLY A 133 -4.71 0.72 13.92
C GLY A 133 -6.10 0.10 13.86
N PRO A 134 -7.14 0.84 14.29
CA PRO A 134 -8.49 0.32 14.31
C PRO A 134 -9.07 0.22 12.89
N VAL A 135 -10.04 -0.68 12.73
CA VAL A 135 -10.88 -0.70 11.53
C VAL A 135 -11.75 0.54 11.54
N MET A 136 -11.76 1.29 10.45
CA MET A 136 -12.50 2.54 10.32
C MET A 136 -13.27 2.60 9.01
N GLU A 137 -14.44 3.19 9.05
CA GLU A 137 -15.21 3.45 7.84
C GLU A 137 -14.69 4.72 7.16
N ILE A 138 -14.31 4.60 5.89
CA ILE A 138 -13.91 5.73 5.04
C ILE A 138 -14.69 5.59 3.75
N ASP A 139 -15.50 6.59 3.42
CA ASP A 139 -16.36 6.59 2.22
C ASP A 139 -17.24 5.32 2.10
N GLY A 140 -17.80 4.88 3.23
CA GLY A 140 -18.71 3.74 3.27
C GLY A 140 -18.04 2.38 3.25
N ILE A 141 -16.71 2.33 3.28
CA ILE A 141 -15.93 1.09 3.24
C ILE A 141 -15.09 0.98 4.51
N GLU A 142 -15.11 -0.19 5.14
CA GLU A 142 -14.23 -0.45 6.28
C GLU A 142 -12.79 -0.61 5.83
N ASN A 143 -11.90 0.17 6.42
CA ASN A 143 -10.46 0.19 6.12
C ASN A 143 -9.66 0.02 7.39
N GLN A 144 -8.44 -0.43 7.24
CA GLN A 144 -7.49 -0.57 8.33
C GLN A 144 -6.08 -0.36 7.83
N VAL A 145 -5.25 0.31 8.61
CA VAL A 145 -3.83 0.38 8.32
C VAL A 145 -3.19 -0.93 8.77
N VAL A 146 -2.47 -1.56 7.87
CA VAL A 146 -1.75 -2.81 8.13
C VAL A 146 -0.29 -2.66 7.78
N MET A 147 0.55 -3.45 8.44
CA MET A 147 1.96 -3.61 8.11
C MET A 147 2.15 -4.95 7.42
N MET A 148 2.62 -4.92 6.19
CA MET A 148 3.00 -6.12 5.45
C MET A 148 4.47 -6.42 5.71
N ASP A 149 4.77 -7.68 6.05
CA ASP A 149 6.12 -8.12 6.34
C ASP A 149 6.64 -8.98 5.18
N PHE A 150 7.64 -8.44 4.48
CA PHE A 150 8.32 -9.11 3.38
C PHE A 150 9.74 -9.55 3.75
N SER A 151 10.07 -9.54 5.04
CA SER A 151 11.41 -9.91 5.50
C SER A 151 11.70 -11.41 5.36
N ASN A 152 10.66 -12.22 5.32
CA ASN A 152 10.78 -13.68 5.19
C ASN A 152 10.74 -14.06 3.70
N THR A 153 11.88 -14.52 3.18
CA THR A 153 12.06 -14.81 1.75
C THR A 153 12.13 -16.30 1.45
N LEU A 154 11.34 -17.09 2.13
CA LEU A 154 11.36 -18.54 2.04
C LEU A 154 10.76 -19.10 0.75
N HIS A 155 11.11 -18.57 -0.37
CA HIS A 155 10.58 -19.11 -1.64
C HIS A 155 11.41 -18.70 -2.82
#